data_0a035678c02fe9578084d0bd73e5ade3
#
_entry.id   0a035678c02fe9578084d0bd73e5ade3
#
_cell.length_a   1.000
_cell.length_b   1.000
_cell.length_c   1.000
_cell.angle_alpha   90.00
_cell.angle_beta   90.00
_cell.angle_gamma   90.00
#
_symmetry.space_group_name_H-M   'P 1'
#
loop_
_entity.id
_entity.type
_entity.pdbx_description
1 polymer ?
#
loop_
_entity_poly.entity_id
_entity_poly.type
_entity_poly.pdbx_seq_one_letter_code
_entity_poly.pdbx_strand_id
1 'polypeptide(L)'
;MTDSSSPCDDPADAGWRPGVGDSDARVLVVDNYDSFAYNLVQYVGEVAGAVAVRRNDAVDLDGIRALDPDGVVVSPGPGTPASAGVSTATFELDRPVLGVCLGHQALCANRGSPVGHAPEVVHGKPSTITHDGAGVFAGLPERLRVGRYHSLCVERGDLPAELVETARTADERAVVMGVRHREKPHVGVQFHPESVLTPRGAAIVRNFVEACER
;
A
#
# COMPACT_ATOMS: atom_id res chain seq x y z
N MET A 1 16.67 -30.79 -35.24
CA MET A 1 17.16 -29.86 -34.21
C MET A 1 16.12 -28.76 -34.07
N THR A 2 15.19 -28.96 -33.17
CA THR A 2 14.12 -27.98 -32.88
C THR A 2 14.55 -27.22 -31.64
N ASP A 3 14.84 -25.96 -31.86
CA ASP A 3 15.15 -24.99 -30.80
C ASP A 3 13.90 -24.81 -29.94
N SER A 4 13.93 -25.35 -28.73
CA SER A 4 12.89 -25.21 -27.73
C SER A 4 13.32 -24.16 -26.68
N SER A 5 13.55 -22.94 -27.12
CA SER A 5 13.63 -21.82 -26.20
C SER A 5 12.21 -21.49 -25.71
N SER A 6 11.97 -21.80 -24.45
CA SER A 6 10.75 -21.44 -23.75
C SER A 6 10.65 -19.91 -23.65
N PRO A 7 9.47 -19.26 -23.84
CA PRO A 7 9.33 -17.81 -23.84
C PRO A 7 9.44 -17.13 -22.46
N CYS A 8 10.06 -17.79 -21.47
CA CYS A 8 10.01 -17.37 -20.06
C CYS A 8 11.31 -16.78 -19.50
N ASP A 9 12.33 -16.52 -20.33
CA ASP A 9 13.68 -16.15 -19.87
C ASP A 9 14.12 -14.73 -20.23
N ASP A 10 13.19 -13.80 -20.55
CA ASP A 10 13.53 -12.38 -20.63
C ASP A 10 13.52 -11.79 -19.21
N PRO A 11 14.69 -11.32 -18.68
CA PRO A 11 14.73 -10.65 -17.38
C PRO A 11 13.82 -9.41 -17.28
N ALA A 12 13.43 -8.82 -18.42
CA ALA A 12 12.43 -7.74 -18.46
C ALA A 12 10.99 -8.24 -18.23
N ASP A 13 10.73 -9.53 -18.41
CA ASP A 13 9.40 -10.16 -18.23
C ASP A 13 9.25 -10.86 -16.88
N ALA A 14 10.15 -10.58 -15.94
CA ALA A 14 10.31 -11.26 -14.65
C ALA A 14 9.03 -11.26 -13.78
N GLY A 15 8.03 -12.03 -14.19
CA GLY A 15 6.81 -12.32 -13.43
C GLY A 15 5.76 -11.23 -13.44
N TRP A 16 5.79 -10.31 -14.41
CA TRP A 16 4.68 -9.41 -14.70
C TRP A 16 3.52 -10.20 -15.30
N ARG A 17 2.32 -9.94 -14.79
CA ARG A 17 1.08 -10.50 -15.31
C ARG A 17 0.26 -9.38 -15.91
N PRO A 18 -0.36 -9.56 -17.08
CA PRO A 18 -1.28 -8.57 -17.64
C PRO A 18 -2.38 -8.24 -16.62
N GLY A 19 -2.62 -6.96 -16.42
CA GLY A 19 -3.83 -6.46 -15.78
C GLY A 19 -4.99 -6.47 -16.78
N VAL A 20 -6.16 -6.12 -16.33
CA VAL A 20 -7.35 -5.97 -17.16
C VAL A 20 -7.84 -4.52 -17.20
N GLY A 21 -7.10 -3.61 -16.55
CA GLY A 21 -7.41 -2.20 -16.49
C GLY A 21 -7.01 -1.44 -17.74
N ASP A 22 -7.49 -0.20 -17.83
CA ASP A 22 -7.21 0.71 -18.94
C ASP A 22 -5.92 1.52 -18.74
N SER A 23 -5.25 1.40 -17.59
CA SER A 23 -3.99 2.07 -17.26
C SER A 23 -2.81 1.30 -17.86
N ASP A 24 -1.81 2.00 -18.37
CA ASP A 24 -0.54 1.40 -18.82
C ASP A 24 0.44 1.16 -17.65
N ALA A 25 0.10 1.57 -16.43
CA ALA A 25 0.97 1.48 -15.27
C ALA A 25 1.33 0.02 -14.91
N ARG A 26 2.60 -0.20 -14.60
CA ARG A 26 3.16 -1.46 -14.08
C ARG A 26 3.30 -1.34 -12.57
N VAL A 27 2.52 -2.09 -11.82
CA VAL A 27 2.50 -1.98 -10.35
C VAL A 27 3.05 -3.24 -9.70
N LEU A 28 4.08 -3.07 -8.86
CA LEU A 28 4.61 -4.13 -8.02
C LEU A 28 3.84 -4.20 -6.70
N VAL A 29 3.42 -5.39 -6.28
CA VAL A 29 2.91 -5.65 -4.93
C VAL A 29 3.98 -6.37 -4.12
N VAL A 30 4.46 -5.73 -3.05
CA VAL A 30 5.32 -6.36 -2.03
C VAL A 30 4.40 -7.03 -1.01
N ASP A 31 4.43 -8.36 -0.99
CA ASP A 31 3.55 -9.18 -0.17
C ASP A 31 4.20 -9.53 1.18
N ASN A 32 3.60 -9.04 2.25
CA ASN A 32 4.01 -9.28 3.64
C ASN A 32 3.36 -10.52 4.28
N TYR A 33 3.02 -11.55 3.48
CA TYR A 33 2.40 -12.80 3.97
C TYR A 33 1.00 -12.61 4.56
N ASP A 34 0.26 -11.60 4.06
CA ASP A 34 -1.13 -11.39 4.46
C ASP A 34 -2.10 -12.30 3.70
N SER A 35 -3.09 -12.83 4.42
CA SER A 35 -4.14 -13.69 3.82
C SER A 35 -4.98 -12.95 2.78
N PHE A 36 -5.08 -11.63 2.87
CA PHE A 36 -5.86 -10.77 1.98
C PHE A 36 -5.01 -10.08 0.91
N ALA A 37 -3.69 -10.32 0.87
CA ALA A 37 -2.80 -9.69 -0.12
C ALA A 37 -3.29 -9.89 -1.55
N TYR A 38 -3.84 -11.07 -1.87
CA TYR A 38 -4.36 -11.36 -3.21
C TYR A 38 -5.62 -10.57 -3.58
N ASN A 39 -6.46 -10.17 -2.61
CA ASN A 39 -7.56 -9.25 -2.89
C ASN A 39 -7.04 -7.86 -3.32
N LEU A 40 -5.94 -7.42 -2.67
CA LEU A 40 -5.27 -6.18 -3.05
C LEU A 40 -4.64 -6.29 -4.44
N VAL A 41 -3.97 -7.42 -4.74
CA VAL A 41 -3.44 -7.74 -6.08
C VAL A 41 -4.55 -7.70 -7.14
N GLN A 42 -5.74 -8.24 -6.83
CA GLN A 42 -6.88 -8.21 -7.73
C GLN A 42 -7.33 -6.76 -7.99
N TYR A 43 -7.51 -5.93 -6.97
CA TYR A 43 -7.90 -4.53 -7.15
C TYR A 43 -6.88 -3.73 -7.97
N VAL A 44 -5.58 -3.97 -7.75
CA VAL A 44 -4.52 -3.37 -8.57
C VAL A 44 -4.65 -3.86 -10.01
N GLY A 45 -4.81 -5.15 -10.24
CA GLY A 45 -4.92 -5.75 -11.57
C GLY A 45 -6.18 -5.36 -12.35
N GLU A 46 -7.24 -4.91 -11.66
CA GLU A 46 -8.45 -4.36 -12.30
C GLU A 46 -8.21 -2.96 -12.89
N VAL A 47 -7.13 -2.28 -12.52
CA VAL A 47 -6.83 -0.91 -12.97
C VAL A 47 -5.52 -0.84 -13.74
N ALA A 48 -4.47 -1.49 -13.27
CA ALA A 48 -3.13 -1.46 -13.85
C ALA A 48 -3.03 -2.27 -15.16
N GLY A 49 -2.11 -1.86 -16.02
CA GLY A 49 -1.77 -2.60 -17.25
C GLY A 49 -0.98 -3.88 -16.97
N ALA A 50 -0.15 -3.88 -15.92
CA ALA A 50 0.53 -5.08 -15.46
C ALA A 50 0.76 -5.07 -13.94
N VAL A 51 0.75 -6.27 -13.34
CA VAL A 51 1.00 -6.48 -11.91
C VAL A 51 2.07 -7.55 -11.73
N ALA A 52 3.04 -7.28 -10.86
CA ALA A 52 3.96 -8.29 -10.34
C ALA A 52 3.79 -8.42 -8.83
N VAL A 53 4.03 -9.61 -8.28
CA VAL A 53 4.00 -9.86 -6.83
C VAL A 53 5.34 -10.41 -6.40
N ARG A 54 5.92 -9.86 -5.34
CA ARG A 54 7.13 -10.38 -4.69
C ARG A 54 6.93 -10.43 -3.19
N ARG A 55 7.39 -11.53 -2.58
CA ARG A 55 7.46 -11.61 -1.11
C ARG A 55 8.48 -10.59 -0.59
N ASN A 56 8.22 -10.03 0.58
CA ASN A 56 9.05 -9.01 1.20
C ASN A 56 10.47 -9.45 1.54
N ASP A 57 10.71 -10.76 1.61
CA ASP A 57 12.00 -11.42 1.86
C ASP A 57 12.62 -12.06 0.60
N ALA A 58 11.89 -12.04 -0.53
CA ALA A 58 12.33 -12.61 -1.80
C ALA A 58 12.85 -11.55 -2.80
N VAL A 59 12.83 -10.28 -2.43
CA VAL A 59 13.32 -9.16 -3.22
C VAL A 59 13.97 -8.13 -2.28
N ASP A 60 15.05 -7.54 -2.71
CA ASP A 60 15.66 -6.38 -2.07
C ASP A 60 15.33 -5.08 -2.85
N LEU A 61 15.82 -3.96 -2.35
CA LEU A 61 15.53 -2.65 -2.96
C LEU A 61 16.12 -2.53 -4.37
N ASP A 62 17.26 -3.14 -4.64
CA ASP A 62 17.90 -3.14 -5.96
C ASP A 62 17.12 -4.04 -6.94
N GLY A 63 16.60 -5.15 -6.48
CA GLY A 63 15.68 -5.99 -7.23
C GLY A 63 14.38 -5.25 -7.59
N ILE A 64 13.83 -4.43 -6.67
CA ILE A 64 12.67 -3.58 -6.98
C ILE A 64 13.04 -2.52 -8.03
N ARG A 65 14.20 -1.88 -7.91
CA ARG A 65 14.69 -0.92 -8.92
C ARG A 65 14.89 -1.56 -10.29
N ALA A 66 15.41 -2.78 -10.32
CA ALA A 66 15.62 -3.53 -11.57
C ALA A 66 14.32 -3.94 -12.27
N LEU A 67 13.25 -4.17 -11.50
CA LEU A 67 11.90 -4.41 -12.04
C LEU A 67 11.29 -3.16 -12.68
N ASP A 68 11.80 -1.98 -12.35
CA ASP A 68 11.37 -0.66 -12.83
C ASP A 68 9.83 -0.47 -12.82
N PRO A 69 9.14 -0.66 -11.68
CA PRO A 69 7.70 -0.46 -11.60
C PRO A 69 7.35 1.02 -11.68
N ASP A 70 6.18 1.38 -12.20
CA ASP A 70 5.64 2.74 -12.16
C ASP A 70 5.13 3.10 -10.77
N GLY A 71 4.68 2.10 -9.99
CA GLY A 71 4.31 2.24 -8.60
C GLY A 71 4.48 0.96 -7.81
N VAL A 72 4.53 1.08 -6.48
CA VAL A 72 4.65 -0.06 -5.57
C VAL A 72 3.54 -0.02 -4.53
N VAL A 73 2.92 -1.17 -4.28
CA VAL A 73 1.99 -1.37 -3.17
C VAL A 73 2.65 -2.26 -2.13
N VAL A 74 2.81 -1.77 -0.90
CA VAL A 74 3.29 -2.56 0.24
C VAL A 74 2.07 -3.07 0.99
N SER A 75 1.86 -4.38 0.97
CA SER A 75 0.66 -5.04 1.50
C SER A 75 0.57 -4.98 3.02
N PRO A 76 -0.62 -5.28 3.58
CA PRO A 76 -0.75 -5.70 4.97
C PRO A 76 0.14 -6.91 5.28
N GLY A 77 0.30 -7.21 6.55
CA GLY A 77 1.00 -8.40 7.01
C GLY A 77 1.09 -8.51 8.52
N PRO A 78 1.49 -9.66 9.04
CA PRO A 78 1.74 -9.85 10.47
C PRO A 78 3.05 -9.18 10.92
N GLY A 79 3.19 -9.00 12.22
CA GLY A 79 4.41 -8.49 12.86
C GLY A 79 4.51 -6.97 12.87
N THR A 80 5.72 -6.49 12.68
CA THR A 80 6.07 -5.07 12.77
C THR A 80 6.88 -4.63 11.54
N PRO A 81 6.99 -3.33 11.24
CA PRO A 81 7.84 -2.83 10.16
C PRO A 81 9.29 -3.32 10.22
N ALA A 82 9.84 -3.49 11.43
CA ALA A 82 11.21 -3.97 11.63
C ALA A 82 11.44 -5.41 11.15
N SER A 83 10.37 -6.23 11.09
CA SER A 83 10.42 -7.62 10.64
C SER A 83 9.84 -7.83 9.24
N ALA A 84 9.52 -6.74 8.52
CA ALA A 84 8.82 -6.78 7.24
C ALA A 84 9.75 -6.75 6.01
N GLY A 85 10.97 -7.28 6.13
CA GLY A 85 11.92 -7.39 5.01
C GLY A 85 12.14 -6.05 4.29
N VAL A 86 12.00 -6.04 2.96
CA VAL A 86 12.21 -4.85 2.12
C VAL A 86 11.14 -3.77 2.30
N SER A 87 10.02 -4.06 2.98
CA SER A 87 8.84 -3.19 3.03
C SER A 87 9.15 -1.77 3.52
N THR A 88 9.99 -1.64 4.56
CA THR A 88 10.37 -0.32 5.08
C THR A 88 11.30 0.41 4.11
N ALA A 89 12.28 -0.28 3.52
CA ALA A 89 13.21 0.30 2.56
C ALA A 89 12.53 0.71 1.23
N THR A 90 11.38 0.12 0.87
CA THR A 90 10.61 0.49 -0.32
C THR A 90 10.28 2.00 -0.35
N PHE A 91 10.13 2.64 0.81
CA PHE A 91 9.86 4.08 0.92
C PHE A 91 11.10 4.96 0.73
N GLU A 92 12.24 4.41 0.34
CA GLU A 92 13.40 5.16 -0.16
C GLU A 92 13.31 5.47 -1.66
N LEU A 93 12.46 4.73 -2.39
CA LEU A 93 12.24 4.94 -3.82
C LEU A 93 11.70 6.34 -4.11
N ASP A 94 12.00 6.87 -5.31
CA ASP A 94 11.41 8.11 -5.82
C ASP A 94 10.21 7.83 -6.75
N ARG A 95 9.48 6.76 -6.47
CA ARG A 95 8.31 6.27 -7.18
C ARG A 95 7.07 6.34 -6.29
N PRO A 96 5.85 6.40 -6.85
CA PRO A 96 4.64 6.24 -6.07
C PRO A 96 4.64 4.96 -5.24
N VAL A 97 4.39 5.08 -3.94
CA VAL A 97 4.27 3.94 -3.02
C VAL A 97 3.01 4.07 -2.17
N LEU A 98 2.16 3.05 -2.21
CA LEU A 98 1.02 2.90 -1.31
C LEU A 98 1.33 1.86 -0.24
N GLY A 99 1.36 2.26 1.02
CA GLY A 99 1.44 1.35 2.16
C GLY A 99 0.06 1.05 2.73
N VAL A 100 -0.27 -0.23 2.91
CA VAL A 100 -1.54 -0.68 3.50
C VAL A 100 -1.28 -1.37 4.82
N CYS A 101 -1.91 -0.93 5.90
CA CYS A 101 -1.82 -1.46 7.26
C CYS A 101 -0.36 -1.55 7.74
N LEU A 102 0.30 -2.72 7.70
CA LEU A 102 1.73 -2.86 7.96
C LEU A 102 2.56 -1.95 7.03
N GLY A 103 2.19 -1.82 5.75
CA GLY A 103 2.85 -0.92 4.81
C GLY A 103 2.72 0.55 5.20
N HIS A 104 1.59 0.99 5.74
CA HIS A 104 1.44 2.33 6.31
C HIS A 104 2.38 2.55 7.49
N GLN A 105 2.46 1.57 8.41
CA GLN A 105 3.39 1.61 9.53
C GLN A 105 4.85 1.61 9.06
N ALA A 106 5.17 0.88 7.98
CA ALA A 106 6.49 0.87 7.36
C ALA A 106 6.87 2.24 6.79
N LEU A 107 5.94 2.96 6.14
CA LEU A 107 6.14 4.36 5.72
C LEU A 107 6.47 5.25 6.92
N CYS A 108 5.66 5.18 7.98
CA CYS A 108 5.86 5.98 9.17
C CYS A 108 7.19 5.66 9.86
N ALA A 109 7.51 4.38 10.03
CA ALA A 109 8.78 3.92 10.62
C ALA A 109 10.00 4.33 9.78
N ASN A 110 9.92 4.28 8.45
CA ASN A 110 10.98 4.75 7.56
C ASN A 110 11.30 6.25 7.77
N ARG A 111 10.31 7.03 8.21
CA ARG A 111 10.45 8.46 8.54
C ARG A 111 10.68 8.72 10.02
N GLY A 112 10.94 7.68 10.81
CA GLY A 112 11.31 7.81 12.22
C GLY A 112 10.14 7.87 13.20
N SER A 113 8.88 7.68 12.76
CA SER A 113 7.75 7.57 13.68
C SER A 113 7.81 6.24 14.44
N PRO A 114 7.66 6.22 15.75
CA PRO A 114 7.46 4.98 16.49
C PRO A 114 6.11 4.34 16.12
N VAL A 115 6.12 3.01 16.03
CA VAL A 115 4.89 2.22 15.85
C VAL A 115 4.61 1.53 17.17
N GLY A 116 3.53 1.96 17.82
CA GLY A 116 3.11 1.50 19.15
C GLY A 116 1.81 0.72 19.12
N HIS A 117 1.38 0.29 20.32
CA HIS A 117 0.09 -0.36 20.47
C HIS A 117 -1.06 0.62 20.22
N ALA A 118 -2.05 0.19 19.45
CA ALA A 118 -3.26 0.97 19.26
C ALA A 118 -4.06 1.07 20.57
N PRO A 119 -4.80 2.17 20.81
CA PRO A 119 -5.64 2.33 21.99
C PRO A 119 -6.70 1.23 22.17
N GLU A 120 -7.00 0.55 21.07
CA GLU A 120 -7.90 -0.60 21.01
C GLU A 120 -7.42 -1.57 19.92
N VAL A 121 -7.36 -2.86 20.28
CA VAL A 121 -7.14 -3.91 19.29
C VAL A 121 -8.43 -4.10 18.49
N VAL A 122 -8.35 -3.85 17.19
CA VAL A 122 -9.48 -3.98 16.26
C VAL A 122 -9.20 -5.11 15.29
N HIS A 123 -10.11 -6.08 15.21
CA HIS A 123 -9.98 -7.19 14.26
C HIS A 123 -11.33 -7.45 13.57
N GLY A 124 -11.40 -7.14 12.27
CA GLY A 124 -12.59 -7.36 11.46
C GLY A 124 -13.79 -6.49 11.85
N LYS A 125 -13.56 -5.25 12.30
CA LYS A 125 -14.63 -4.31 12.63
C LYS A 125 -14.62 -3.10 11.70
N PRO A 126 -15.78 -2.61 11.27
CA PRO A 126 -15.88 -1.37 10.52
C PRO A 126 -15.66 -0.16 11.44
N SER A 127 -15.03 0.86 10.91
CA SER A 127 -14.94 2.20 11.53
C SER A 127 -15.29 3.25 10.50
N THR A 128 -15.78 4.39 10.95
CA THR A 128 -15.94 5.57 10.10
C THR A 128 -14.69 6.42 10.22
N ILE A 129 -14.16 6.85 9.08
CA ILE A 129 -13.04 7.80 9.00
C ILE A 129 -13.49 9.10 8.35
N THR A 130 -12.77 10.18 8.62
CA THR A 130 -12.76 11.42 7.84
C THR A 130 -11.40 11.57 7.18
N HIS A 131 -11.34 12.25 6.03
CA HIS A 131 -10.13 12.43 5.25
C HIS A 131 -10.08 13.80 4.57
N ASP A 132 -8.92 14.17 4.03
CA ASP A 132 -8.67 15.48 3.41
C ASP A 132 -9.21 15.63 1.97
N GLY A 133 -9.73 14.56 1.38
CA GLY A 133 -10.29 14.54 0.02
C GLY A 133 -9.24 14.59 -1.11
N ALA A 134 -7.95 14.45 -0.79
CA ALA A 134 -6.87 14.54 -1.75
C ALA A 134 -6.16 13.19 -2.01
N GLY A 135 -5.42 13.10 -3.13
CA GLY A 135 -4.64 11.90 -3.49
C GLY A 135 -5.54 10.67 -3.59
N VAL A 136 -5.24 9.61 -2.84
CA VAL A 136 -6.02 8.37 -2.85
C VAL A 136 -7.47 8.53 -2.39
N PHE A 137 -7.81 9.65 -1.75
CA PHE A 137 -9.17 9.98 -1.31
C PHE A 137 -9.92 10.91 -2.27
N ALA A 138 -9.33 11.29 -3.41
CA ALA A 138 -9.97 12.18 -4.37
C ALA A 138 -11.31 11.61 -4.88
N GLY A 139 -12.33 12.46 -4.93
CA GLY A 139 -13.67 12.10 -5.40
C GLY A 139 -14.47 11.17 -4.48
N LEU A 140 -13.96 10.87 -3.29
CA LEU A 140 -14.67 10.04 -2.31
C LEU A 140 -15.50 10.88 -1.34
N PRO A 141 -16.58 10.31 -0.76
CA PRO A 141 -17.38 10.99 0.27
C PRO A 141 -16.52 11.37 1.48
N GLU A 142 -16.75 12.53 2.09
CA GLU A 142 -16.02 13.05 3.26
C GLU A 142 -15.87 12.05 4.41
N ARG A 143 -16.86 11.17 4.58
CA ARG A 143 -16.86 10.12 5.58
C ARG A 143 -16.89 8.76 4.90
N LEU A 144 -15.92 7.91 5.22
CA LEU A 144 -15.82 6.56 4.69
C LEU A 144 -15.97 5.52 5.78
N ARG A 145 -16.66 4.43 5.45
CA ARG A 145 -16.64 3.21 6.23
C ARG A 145 -15.48 2.35 5.76
N VAL A 146 -14.61 1.92 6.70
CA VAL A 146 -13.41 1.14 6.42
C VAL A 146 -13.27 -0.04 7.38
N GLY A 147 -12.71 -1.14 6.90
CA GLY A 147 -12.39 -2.32 7.70
C GLY A 147 -11.04 -2.15 8.41
N ARG A 148 -11.01 -2.44 9.70
CA ARG A 148 -9.79 -2.37 10.53
C ARG A 148 -9.42 -3.75 11.08
N TYR A 149 -8.09 -4.05 11.06
CA TYR A 149 -7.54 -5.34 11.49
C TYR A 149 -6.17 -5.14 12.17
N HIS A 150 -6.01 -4.09 12.98
CA HIS A 150 -4.70 -3.74 13.53
C HIS A 150 -4.71 -3.62 15.05
N SER A 151 -3.61 -4.03 15.67
CA SER A 151 -3.27 -3.84 17.08
C SER A 151 -2.18 -2.80 17.30
N LEU A 152 -1.51 -2.37 16.21
CA LEU A 152 -0.48 -1.34 16.21
C LEU A 152 -0.98 -0.13 15.43
N CYS A 153 -0.49 1.07 15.80
CA CYS A 153 -0.74 2.33 15.10
C CYS A 153 0.42 3.30 15.29
N VAL A 154 0.36 4.40 14.57
CA VAL A 154 1.22 5.57 14.79
C VAL A 154 0.36 6.66 15.44
N GLU A 155 0.86 7.27 16.50
CA GLU A 155 0.18 8.39 17.15
C GLU A 155 0.41 9.68 16.37
N ARG A 156 -0.58 10.57 16.39
CA ARG A 156 -0.49 11.87 15.69
C ARG A 156 0.70 12.70 16.16
N GLY A 157 1.00 12.69 17.48
CA GLY A 157 2.10 13.43 18.06
C GLY A 157 3.48 12.96 17.62
N ASP A 158 3.55 11.76 17.09
CA ASP A 158 4.78 11.10 16.64
C ASP A 158 5.01 11.22 15.12
N LEU A 159 4.10 11.87 14.39
CA LEU A 159 4.28 12.11 12.96
C LEU A 159 5.38 13.18 12.75
N PRO A 160 6.45 12.86 11.99
CA PRO A 160 7.48 13.83 11.67
C PRO A 160 6.95 14.89 10.70
N ALA A 161 7.65 16.01 10.60
CA ALA A 161 7.24 17.14 9.76
C ALA A 161 7.09 16.79 8.27
N GLU A 162 7.76 15.74 7.80
CA GLU A 162 7.71 15.24 6.42
C GLU A 162 6.40 14.52 6.09
N LEU A 163 5.68 14.03 7.10
CA LEU A 163 4.39 13.34 6.93
C LEU A 163 3.22 14.26 7.29
N VAL A 164 2.15 14.13 6.54
CA VAL A 164 0.87 14.82 6.77
C VAL A 164 -0.19 13.77 7.06
N GLU A 165 -0.93 13.93 8.15
CA GLU A 165 -2.15 13.16 8.38
C GLU A 165 -3.17 13.51 7.29
N THR A 166 -3.69 12.48 6.62
CA THR A 166 -4.70 12.61 5.55
C THR A 166 -6.04 12.03 5.92
N ALA A 167 -6.06 11.10 6.90
CA ALA A 167 -7.30 10.49 7.39
C ALA A 167 -7.16 10.09 8.87
N ARG A 168 -8.30 10.08 9.56
CA ARG A 168 -8.42 9.66 10.96
C ARG A 168 -9.77 9.04 11.26
N THR A 169 -9.88 8.27 12.36
CA THR A 169 -11.19 7.82 12.83
C THR A 169 -12.05 9.02 13.22
N ALA A 170 -13.35 8.91 12.95
CA ALA A 170 -14.33 9.98 13.21
C ALA A 170 -14.85 9.98 14.66
N ASP A 171 -14.31 9.12 15.51
CA ASP A 171 -14.59 9.05 16.95
C ASP A 171 -13.66 9.96 17.75
N GLU A 172 -13.87 10.06 19.06
CA GLU A 172 -13.09 10.92 19.97
C GLU A 172 -11.60 10.55 20.05
N ARG A 173 -11.24 9.31 19.71
CA ARG A 173 -9.85 8.85 19.72
C ARG A 173 -9.03 9.41 18.57
N ALA A 174 -9.68 9.75 17.45
CA ALA A 174 -9.08 10.34 16.27
C ALA A 174 -7.77 9.65 15.84
N VAL A 175 -7.80 8.30 15.81
CA VAL A 175 -6.64 7.46 15.44
C VAL A 175 -6.24 7.77 14.00
N VAL A 176 -4.94 7.95 13.75
CA VAL A 176 -4.39 8.20 12.40
C VAL A 176 -4.72 7.00 11.50
N MET A 177 -5.42 7.27 10.40
CA MET A 177 -5.88 6.27 9.43
C MET A 177 -5.30 6.47 8.05
N GLY A 178 -4.62 7.58 7.81
CA GLY A 178 -3.93 7.85 6.56
C GLY A 178 -2.85 8.91 6.75
N VAL A 179 -1.76 8.75 6.00
CA VAL A 179 -0.66 9.73 5.91
C VAL A 179 -0.20 9.86 4.46
N ARG A 180 0.40 10.99 4.12
CA ARG A 180 1.19 11.15 2.90
C ARG A 180 2.48 11.87 3.20
N HIS A 181 3.51 11.61 2.41
CA HIS A 181 4.74 12.38 2.43
C HIS A 181 4.52 13.73 1.70
N ARG A 182 5.15 14.81 2.19
CA ARG A 182 4.98 16.15 1.62
C ARG A 182 5.60 16.31 0.24
N GLU A 183 6.73 15.68 0.00
CA GLU A 183 7.55 15.85 -1.20
C GLU A 183 7.60 14.60 -2.06
N LYS A 184 7.66 13.40 -1.43
CA LYS A 184 7.67 12.13 -2.16
C LYS A 184 6.26 11.62 -2.42
N PRO A 185 6.04 10.90 -3.52
CA PRO A 185 4.71 10.35 -3.87
C PRO A 185 4.36 9.11 -3.03
N HIS A 186 4.55 9.21 -1.72
CA HIS A 186 4.28 8.13 -0.78
C HIS A 186 3.02 8.41 0.03
N VAL A 187 2.17 7.41 0.11
CA VAL A 187 0.92 7.45 0.87
C VAL A 187 0.74 6.16 1.66
N GLY A 188 0.14 6.25 2.84
CA GLY A 188 -0.18 5.09 3.67
C GLY A 188 -1.60 5.17 4.18
N VAL A 189 -2.29 4.03 4.21
CA VAL A 189 -3.60 3.86 4.85
C VAL A 189 -3.53 2.74 5.88
N GLN A 190 -3.98 3.02 7.12
CA GLN A 190 -3.93 2.06 8.24
C GLN A 190 -5.03 1.01 8.16
N PHE A 191 -6.09 1.26 7.43
CA PHE A 191 -7.19 0.34 7.20
C PHE A 191 -6.95 -0.52 5.95
N HIS A 192 -7.84 -1.49 5.71
CA HIS A 192 -7.75 -2.43 4.60
C HIS A 192 -8.71 -2.05 3.46
N PRO A 193 -8.22 -1.40 2.38
CA PRO A 193 -9.05 -1.07 1.22
C PRO A 193 -9.58 -2.34 0.52
N GLU A 194 -8.86 -3.45 0.57
CA GLU A 194 -9.22 -4.72 -0.04
C GLU A 194 -10.30 -5.51 0.73
N SER A 195 -10.65 -5.03 1.93
CA SER A 195 -11.65 -5.70 2.77
C SER A 195 -13.08 -5.43 2.26
N VAL A 196 -13.93 -6.44 2.35
CA VAL A 196 -15.39 -6.31 2.12
C VAL A 196 -16.05 -5.28 3.05
N LEU A 197 -15.40 -4.94 4.16
CA LEU A 197 -15.85 -3.90 5.09
C LEU A 197 -15.51 -2.47 4.63
N THR A 198 -14.79 -2.33 3.51
CA THR A 198 -14.41 -1.05 2.90
C THR A 198 -15.07 -0.89 1.53
N PRO A 199 -16.35 -0.48 1.46
CA PRO A 199 -17.12 -0.46 0.19
C PRO A 199 -16.51 0.43 -0.91
N ARG A 200 -15.66 1.41 -0.55
CA ARG A 200 -14.97 2.30 -1.49
C ARG A 200 -13.49 1.97 -1.68
N GLY A 201 -13.05 0.80 -1.24
CA GLY A 201 -11.65 0.42 -1.25
C GLY A 201 -11.06 0.31 -2.65
N ALA A 202 -11.79 -0.24 -3.61
CA ALA A 202 -11.38 -0.30 -5.01
C ALA A 202 -11.11 1.11 -5.61
N ALA A 203 -11.90 2.12 -5.22
CA ALA A 203 -11.67 3.49 -5.68
C ALA A 203 -10.38 4.11 -5.09
N ILE A 204 -10.01 3.76 -3.85
CA ILE A 204 -8.75 4.18 -3.23
C ILE A 204 -7.56 3.59 -4.00
N VAL A 205 -7.62 2.29 -4.34
CA VAL A 205 -6.58 1.61 -5.11
C VAL A 205 -6.51 2.18 -6.53
N ARG A 206 -7.66 2.43 -7.17
CA ARG A 206 -7.72 3.08 -8.49
C ARG A 206 -7.02 4.43 -8.48
N ASN A 207 -7.36 5.31 -7.55
CA ASN A 207 -6.74 6.64 -7.45
C ASN A 207 -5.20 6.56 -7.29
N PHE A 208 -4.72 5.52 -6.58
CA PHE A 208 -3.27 5.29 -6.47
C PHE A 208 -2.67 4.84 -7.80
N VAL A 209 -3.27 3.86 -8.49
CA VAL A 209 -2.74 3.34 -9.77
C VAL A 209 -2.73 4.43 -10.84
N GLU A 210 -3.79 5.24 -10.92
CA GLU A 210 -3.86 6.39 -11.84
C GLU A 210 -2.75 7.44 -11.53
N ALA A 211 -2.36 7.60 -10.26
CA ALA A 211 -1.24 8.47 -9.88
C ALA A 211 0.15 7.88 -10.24
N CYS A 212 0.23 6.59 -10.63
CA CYS A 212 1.45 5.96 -11.13
C CYS A 212 1.68 6.19 -12.63
N GLU A 213 0.70 6.67 -13.36
CA GLU A 213 0.83 7.01 -14.79
C GLU A 213 1.83 8.18 -14.97
N ARG A 214 2.78 8.01 -15.88
CA ARG A 214 3.85 8.99 -16.19
C ARG A 214 3.43 9.95 -17.28
#